data_48e77eb7f3da036fd9bc078b1b14e137
#
_entry.id   48e77eb7f3da036fd9bc078b1b14e137
#
_cell.length_a   1.000
_cell.length_b   1.000
_cell.length_c   1.000
_cell.angle_alpha   90.00
_cell.angle_beta   90.00
_cell.angle_gamma   90.00
#
_symmetry.space_group_name_H-M   'P 1'
#
loop_
_entity.id
_entity.type
_entity.pdbx_description
1 polymer ?
#
loop_
_entity_poly.entity_id
_entity_poly.type
_entity_poly.pdbx_seq_one_letter_code
_entity_poly.pdbx_strand_id
1 'polypeptide(L)'
;MFLSSYENKLDKKGRVSVPASFRSHLSSIGYNGFVAYPSFNHEAIEACSEDRIEKLSNTIDSLNPFEEKRDYFATSVLSESVSLQFDSEGRALITSKLLDHAKIKNSILFVGLGKTFQIWEPKSFEKFVLNLQIEYCFWFLRDLIIYL
;
A
#
# COMPACT_ATOMS: atom_id res chain seq x y z
N MET A 1 -4.51 10.08 -8.74
CA MET A 1 -3.16 9.73 -8.30
C MET A 1 -3.06 9.92 -6.79
N PHE A 2 -2.37 9.00 -6.10
CA PHE A 2 -2.14 9.08 -4.66
C PHE A 2 -0.81 9.79 -4.38
N LEU A 3 -0.87 10.91 -3.69
CA LEU A 3 0.29 11.74 -3.39
C LEU A 3 0.31 12.12 -1.91
N SER A 4 1.48 12.47 -1.42
CA SER A 4 1.73 12.89 -0.04
C SER A 4 1.53 11.79 0.99
N SER A 5 1.80 12.10 2.23
CA SER A 5 1.56 11.21 3.36
C SER A 5 0.65 11.88 4.40
N TYR A 6 -0.18 11.06 5.02
CA TYR A 6 -1.19 11.52 5.99
C TYR A 6 -1.25 10.57 7.18
N GLU A 7 -1.15 11.11 8.38
CA GLU A 7 -1.27 10.33 9.60
C GLU A 7 -2.67 10.49 10.22
N ASN A 8 -3.31 9.37 10.50
CA ASN A 8 -4.62 9.33 11.16
C ASN A 8 -4.63 8.28 12.27
N LYS A 9 -5.44 8.51 13.30
CA LYS A 9 -5.58 7.57 14.42
C LYS A 9 -6.45 6.38 14.05
N LEU A 10 -6.00 5.21 14.48
CA LEU A 10 -6.77 3.98 14.45
C LEU A 10 -7.68 3.93 15.68
N ASP A 11 -8.98 3.66 15.49
CA ASP A 11 -9.89 3.46 16.62
C ASP A 11 -9.77 2.04 17.21
N LYS A 12 -10.46 1.81 18.32
CA LYS A 12 -10.42 0.52 19.03
C LYS A 12 -11.01 -0.64 18.22
N LYS A 13 -11.83 -0.34 17.21
CA LYS A 13 -12.46 -1.33 16.34
C LYS A 13 -11.64 -1.64 15.08
N GLY A 14 -10.51 -0.98 14.91
CA GLY A 14 -9.67 -1.13 13.71
C GLY A 14 -10.07 -0.25 12.54
N ARG A 15 -10.90 0.78 12.75
CA ARG A 15 -11.30 1.74 11.72
C ARG A 15 -10.36 2.93 11.71
N VAL A 16 -10.12 3.45 10.52
CA VAL A 16 -9.29 4.65 10.30
C VAL A 16 -9.91 5.51 9.21
N SER A 17 -9.87 6.83 9.38
CA SER A 17 -10.27 7.77 8.32
C SER A 17 -9.24 7.72 7.20
N VAL A 18 -9.70 7.42 5.98
CA VAL A 18 -8.85 7.44 4.79
C VAL A 18 -8.76 8.90 4.29
N PRO A 19 -7.58 9.36 3.85
CA PRO A 19 -7.43 10.75 3.37
C PRO A 19 -8.45 11.11 2.30
N ALA A 20 -9.03 12.29 2.40
CA ALA A 20 -10.10 12.74 1.49
C ALA A 20 -9.66 12.73 0.02
N SER A 21 -8.41 13.11 -0.26
CA SER A 21 -7.84 13.07 -1.61
C SER A 21 -7.75 11.64 -2.18
N PHE A 22 -7.44 10.67 -1.33
CA PHE A 22 -7.40 9.25 -1.72
C PHE A 22 -8.81 8.71 -2.00
N ARG A 23 -9.77 9.04 -1.13
CA ARG A 23 -11.18 8.68 -1.34
C ARG A 23 -11.76 9.29 -2.61
N SER A 24 -11.48 10.55 -2.86
CA SER A 24 -11.93 11.24 -4.09
C SER A 24 -11.37 10.58 -5.35
N HIS A 25 -10.10 10.23 -5.34
CA HIS A 25 -9.48 9.54 -6.47
C HIS A 25 -10.13 8.17 -6.72
N LEU A 26 -10.32 7.37 -5.68
CA LEU A 26 -10.96 6.05 -5.77
C LEU A 26 -12.41 6.16 -6.25
N SER A 27 -13.18 7.11 -5.74
CA SER A 27 -14.56 7.36 -6.19
C SER A 27 -14.63 7.78 -7.65
N SER A 28 -13.67 8.57 -8.13
CA SER A 28 -13.62 9.02 -9.54
C SER A 28 -13.43 7.88 -10.53
N ILE A 29 -12.84 6.78 -10.10
CA ILE A 29 -12.65 5.56 -10.90
C ILE A 29 -13.73 4.50 -10.62
N GLY A 30 -14.77 4.84 -9.86
CA GLY A 30 -15.99 4.04 -9.70
C GLY A 30 -16.00 3.06 -8.54
N TYR A 31 -15.09 3.16 -7.57
CA TYR A 31 -15.04 2.26 -6.43
C TYR A 31 -15.03 3.02 -5.10
N ASN A 32 -15.91 2.65 -4.19
CA ASN A 32 -16.03 3.26 -2.86
C ASN A 32 -15.23 2.48 -1.80
N GLY A 33 -13.96 2.28 -2.06
CA GLY A 33 -13.05 1.50 -1.23
C GLY A 33 -11.71 1.29 -1.91
N PHE A 34 -10.96 0.33 -1.42
CA PHE A 34 -9.67 -0.06 -2.00
C PHE A 34 -9.36 -1.52 -1.71
N VAL A 35 -8.43 -2.09 -2.44
CA VAL A 35 -7.90 -3.43 -2.19
C VAL A 35 -6.58 -3.31 -1.44
N ALA A 36 -6.39 -4.12 -0.42
CA ALA A 36 -5.19 -4.12 0.41
C ALA A 36 -4.63 -5.53 0.58
N TYR A 37 -3.30 -5.65 0.64
CA TYR A 37 -2.60 -6.91 0.89
C TYR A 37 -1.27 -6.64 1.63
N PRO A 38 -0.73 -7.64 2.34
CA PRO A 38 0.56 -7.48 3.02
C PRO A 38 1.69 -7.22 2.03
N SER A 39 2.55 -6.24 2.31
CA SER A 39 3.75 -6.02 1.51
C SER A 39 4.74 -7.17 1.67
N PHE A 40 5.39 -7.56 0.57
CA PHE A 40 6.46 -8.57 0.61
C PHE A 40 7.75 -8.06 1.19
N ASN A 41 8.05 -6.81 0.88
CA ASN A 41 9.38 -6.25 1.13
C ASN A 41 9.42 -5.44 2.42
N HIS A 42 8.26 -5.12 2.99
CA HIS A 42 8.15 -4.20 4.11
C HIS A 42 7.14 -4.68 5.15
N GLU A 43 7.32 -4.27 6.37
CA GLU A 43 6.29 -4.37 7.41
C GLU A 43 5.23 -3.29 7.20
N ALA A 44 4.53 -3.39 6.08
CA ALA A 44 3.55 -2.42 5.61
C ALA A 44 2.42 -3.13 4.85
N ILE A 45 1.39 -2.38 4.53
CA ILE A 45 0.25 -2.83 3.73
C ILE A 45 0.31 -2.13 2.38
N GLU A 46 0.25 -2.90 1.31
CA GLU A 46 0.07 -2.37 -0.05
C GLU A 46 -1.41 -2.12 -0.29
N ALA A 47 -1.74 -1.03 -0.96
CA ALA A 47 -3.12 -0.67 -1.27
C ALA A 47 -3.26 -0.06 -2.66
N CYS A 48 -4.33 -0.42 -3.33
CA CYS A 48 -4.61 0.05 -4.69
C CYS A 48 -6.11 0.03 -4.99
N SER A 49 -6.47 0.57 -6.14
CA SER A 49 -7.82 0.46 -6.67
C SER A 49 -8.14 -0.96 -7.18
N GLU A 50 -9.41 -1.27 -7.30
CA GLU A 50 -9.86 -2.57 -7.80
C GLU A 50 -9.39 -2.84 -9.24
N ASP A 51 -9.45 -1.86 -10.12
CA ASP A 51 -8.96 -1.99 -11.49
C ASP A 51 -7.44 -2.26 -11.55
N ARG A 52 -6.71 -1.79 -10.59
CA ARG A 52 -5.25 -2.05 -10.49
C ARG A 52 -4.97 -3.50 -10.12
N ILE A 53 -5.71 -4.06 -9.17
CA ILE A 53 -5.55 -5.48 -8.79
C ILE A 53 -6.02 -6.41 -9.93
N GLU A 54 -7.04 -6.01 -10.68
CA GLU A 54 -7.49 -6.74 -11.87
C GLU A 54 -6.40 -6.78 -12.95
N LYS A 55 -5.76 -5.64 -13.24
CA LYS A 55 -4.62 -5.59 -14.17
C LYS A 55 -3.46 -6.47 -13.70
N LEU A 56 -3.17 -6.49 -12.42
CA LEU A 56 -2.15 -7.35 -11.84
C LEU A 56 -2.53 -8.83 -12.01
N SER A 57 -3.77 -9.19 -11.74
CA SER A 57 -4.29 -10.54 -11.98
C SER A 57 -4.11 -10.99 -13.43
N ASN A 58 -4.48 -10.13 -14.38
CA ASN A 58 -4.31 -10.40 -15.80
C ASN A 58 -2.84 -10.59 -16.20
N THR A 59 -1.94 -9.81 -15.59
CA THR A 59 -0.50 -9.96 -15.79
C THR A 59 0.01 -11.30 -15.27
N ILE A 60 -0.44 -11.71 -14.08
CA ILE A 60 -0.10 -13.01 -13.50
C ILE A 60 -0.62 -14.16 -14.38
N ASP A 61 -1.84 -14.04 -14.91
CA ASP A 61 -2.41 -15.05 -15.81
C ASP A 61 -1.66 -15.17 -17.13
N SER A 62 -0.99 -14.12 -17.58
CA SER A 62 -0.16 -14.13 -18.79
C SER A 62 1.19 -14.84 -18.60
N LEU A 63 1.60 -15.12 -17.37
CA LEU A 63 2.81 -15.86 -17.08
C LEU A 63 2.65 -17.34 -17.44
N ASN A 64 3.76 -17.99 -17.73
CA ASN A 64 3.77 -19.42 -18.00
C ASN A 64 3.18 -20.19 -16.80
N PRO A 65 2.12 -21.01 -16.99
CA PRO A 65 1.45 -21.71 -15.89
C PRO A 65 2.34 -22.75 -15.19
N PHE A 66 3.48 -23.12 -15.77
CA PHE A 66 4.44 -24.05 -15.18
C PHE A 66 5.60 -23.36 -14.46
N GLU A 67 5.63 -22.02 -14.41
CA GLU A 67 6.63 -21.27 -13.66
C GLU A 67 6.19 -21.10 -12.21
N GLU A 68 7.10 -21.37 -11.28
CA GLU A 68 6.89 -21.15 -9.83
C GLU A 68 6.55 -19.69 -9.50
N LYS A 69 7.06 -18.73 -10.29
CA LYS A 69 6.76 -17.30 -10.14
C LYS A 69 5.26 -16.99 -10.21
N ARG A 70 4.53 -17.66 -11.10
CA ARG A 70 3.08 -17.47 -11.25
C ARG A 70 2.37 -17.83 -9.95
N ASP A 71 2.63 -19.01 -9.42
CA ASP A 71 2.00 -19.48 -8.18
C ASP A 71 2.43 -18.62 -6.98
N TYR A 72 3.68 -18.21 -6.95
CA TYR A 72 4.19 -17.32 -5.92
C TYR A 72 3.42 -15.98 -5.91
N PHE A 73 3.30 -15.30 -7.05
CA PHE A 73 2.59 -14.02 -7.13
C PHE A 73 1.09 -14.17 -6.89
N ALA A 74 0.46 -15.21 -7.45
CA ALA A 74 -0.95 -15.46 -7.24
C ALA A 74 -1.26 -15.71 -5.76
N THR A 75 -0.47 -16.55 -5.10
CA THR A 75 -0.66 -16.87 -3.68
C THR A 75 -0.37 -15.67 -2.80
N SER A 76 0.76 -15.00 -3.03
CA SER A 76 1.22 -13.95 -2.12
C SER A 76 0.45 -12.64 -2.24
N VAL A 77 -0.06 -12.33 -3.42
CA VAL A 77 -0.82 -11.09 -3.64
C VAL A 77 -2.31 -11.37 -3.64
N LEU A 78 -2.77 -12.21 -4.58
CA LEU A 78 -4.21 -12.36 -4.80
C LEU A 78 -4.91 -13.08 -3.65
N SER A 79 -4.31 -14.16 -3.10
CA SER A 79 -4.94 -14.87 -1.98
C SER A 79 -4.95 -14.09 -0.67
N GLU A 80 -4.03 -13.15 -0.51
CA GLU A 80 -3.90 -12.30 0.67
C GLU A 80 -4.63 -10.95 0.53
N SER A 81 -5.15 -10.65 -0.66
CA SER A 81 -5.85 -9.40 -0.92
C SER A 81 -7.25 -9.39 -0.30
N VAL A 82 -7.61 -8.27 0.29
CA VAL A 82 -8.94 -8.00 0.82
C VAL A 82 -9.49 -6.71 0.25
N SER A 83 -10.78 -6.71 -0.09
CA SER A 83 -11.50 -5.49 -0.48
C SER A 83 -12.03 -4.79 0.77
N LEU A 84 -11.66 -3.54 0.94
CA LEU A 84 -12.06 -2.71 2.07
C LEU A 84 -12.93 -1.57 1.57
N GLN A 85 -14.19 -1.52 2.02
CA GLN A 85 -15.12 -0.48 1.65
C GLN A 85 -15.11 0.66 2.66
N PHE A 86 -15.40 1.87 2.18
CA PHE A 86 -15.59 3.02 3.06
C PHE A 86 -16.96 2.97 3.73
N ASP A 87 -17.00 3.32 5.01
CA ASP A 87 -18.26 3.59 5.68
C ASP A 87 -18.80 4.99 5.32
N SER A 88 -19.96 5.37 5.88
CA SER A 88 -20.58 6.67 5.64
C SER A 88 -19.73 7.86 6.06
N GLU A 89 -18.73 7.66 6.91
CA GLU A 89 -17.83 8.70 7.41
C GLU A 89 -16.45 8.68 6.71
N GLY A 90 -16.29 7.87 5.67
CA GLY A 90 -15.02 7.75 4.93
C GLY A 90 -13.94 6.98 5.66
N ARG A 91 -14.33 6.11 6.58
CA ARG A 91 -13.39 5.23 7.30
C ARG A 91 -13.34 3.86 6.65
N ALA A 92 -12.20 3.21 6.75
CA ALA A 92 -12.02 1.81 6.38
C ALA A 92 -11.74 0.98 7.63
N LEU A 93 -12.27 -0.24 7.68
CA LEU A 93 -11.97 -1.22 8.71
C LEU A 93 -10.79 -2.07 8.24
N ILE A 94 -9.63 -1.87 8.84
CA ILE A 94 -8.43 -2.64 8.52
C ILE A 94 -8.46 -3.95 9.30
N THR A 95 -8.25 -5.07 8.61
CA THR A 95 -8.29 -6.38 9.25
C THR A 95 -7.13 -6.55 10.24
N SER A 96 -7.34 -7.33 11.30
CA SER A 96 -6.31 -7.62 12.30
C SER A 96 -5.06 -8.24 11.68
N LYS A 97 -5.22 -9.10 10.70
CA LYS A 97 -4.12 -9.73 9.96
C LYS A 97 -3.20 -8.70 9.30
N LEU A 98 -3.78 -7.68 8.64
CA LEU A 98 -3.03 -6.60 8.02
C LEU A 98 -2.35 -5.70 9.06
N LEU A 99 -3.08 -5.36 10.13
CA LEU A 99 -2.52 -4.55 11.23
C LEU A 99 -1.34 -5.25 11.90
N ASP A 100 -1.44 -6.54 12.14
CA ASP A 100 -0.38 -7.34 12.75
C ASP A 100 0.86 -7.41 11.84
N HIS A 101 0.66 -7.62 10.54
CA HIS A 101 1.74 -7.63 9.56
C HIS A 101 2.54 -6.32 9.55
N ALA A 102 1.84 -5.19 9.61
CA ALA A 102 2.46 -3.86 9.61
C ALA A 102 2.80 -3.35 11.02
N LYS A 103 2.56 -4.14 12.06
CA LYS A 103 2.80 -3.78 13.46
C LYS A 103 2.12 -2.48 13.89
N ILE A 104 0.94 -2.23 13.34
CA ILE A 104 0.14 -1.03 13.62
C ILE A 104 -0.72 -1.26 14.86
N LYS A 105 -0.66 -0.30 15.80
CA LYS A 105 -1.45 -0.35 17.05
C LYS A 105 -2.34 0.86 17.26
N ASN A 106 -1.81 2.07 17.09
CA ASN A 106 -2.48 3.32 17.49
C ASN A 106 -2.71 4.29 16.34
N SER A 107 -1.75 4.43 15.45
CA SER A 107 -1.77 5.39 14.34
C SER A 107 -1.38 4.74 13.05
N ILE A 108 -1.93 5.26 11.97
CA ILE A 108 -1.67 4.81 10.60
C ILE A 108 -1.11 5.97 9.79
N LEU A 109 -0.06 5.71 9.04
CA LEU A 109 0.46 6.62 8.02
C LEU A 109 0.08 6.10 6.63
N PHE A 110 -0.71 6.88 5.90
CA PHE A 110 -1.00 6.66 4.48
C PHE A 110 0.09 7.30 3.64
N VAL A 111 0.71 6.55 2.76
CA VAL A 111 1.82 7.00 1.92
C VAL A 111 1.46 6.85 0.45
N GLY A 112 1.24 7.96 -0.25
CA GLY A 112 0.93 7.95 -1.68
C GLY A 112 2.15 7.66 -2.53
N LEU A 113 2.02 6.73 -3.48
CA LEU A 113 3.07 6.30 -4.39
C LEU A 113 2.64 6.42 -5.87
N GLY A 114 1.80 7.36 -6.18
CA GLY A 114 1.30 7.58 -7.54
C GLY A 114 0.05 6.75 -7.85
N LYS A 115 0.19 5.61 -8.48
CA LYS A 115 -0.96 4.73 -8.82
C LYS A 115 -1.38 3.81 -7.69
N THR A 116 -0.58 3.69 -6.66
CA THR A 116 -0.82 2.89 -5.45
C THR A 116 -0.53 3.72 -4.21
N PHE A 117 -0.87 3.21 -3.06
CA PHE A 117 -0.44 3.77 -1.79
C PHE A 117 -0.09 2.65 -0.81
N GLN A 118 0.60 3.01 0.26
CA GLN A 118 0.94 2.10 1.34
C GLN A 118 0.36 2.60 2.66
N ILE A 119 0.20 1.66 3.57
CA ILE A 119 -0.24 1.92 4.93
C ILE A 119 0.85 1.41 5.87
N TRP A 120 1.38 2.31 6.69
CA TRP A 120 2.50 2.05 7.59
C TRP A 120 2.16 2.39 9.04
N GLU A 121 2.89 1.77 9.95
CA GLU A 121 3.06 2.32 11.29
C GLU A 121 4.00 3.55 11.18
N PRO A 122 3.65 4.72 11.76
CA PRO A 122 4.39 5.96 11.49
C PRO A 122 5.89 5.91 11.80
N LYS A 123 6.27 5.34 12.93
CA LYS A 123 7.70 5.22 13.32
C LYS A 123 8.46 4.24 12.45
N SER A 124 7.81 3.16 12.03
CA SER A 124 8.41 2.19 11.10
C SER A 124 8.71 2.83 9.75
N PHE A 125 7.82 3.68 9.25
CA PHE A 125 8.05 4.43 8.01
C PHE A 125 9.19 5.45 8.14
N GLU A 126 9.22 6.19 9.24
CA GLU A 126 10.30 7.13 9.53
C GLU A 126 11.67 6.44 9.51
N LYS A 127 11.77 5.28 10.17
CA LYS A 127 12.99 4.47 10.18
C LYS A 127 13.35 3.95 8.78
N PHE A 128 12.36 3.51 8.01
CA PHE A 128 12.56 3.06 6.64
C PHE A 128 13.12 4.17 5.74
N VAL A 129 12.55 5.38 5.79
CA VAL A 129 13.02 6.54 5.04
C VAL A 129 14.44 6.93 5.44
N LEU A 130 14.76 6.90 6.74
CA LEU A 130 16.10 7.20 7.23
C LEU A 130 17.14 6.20 6.67
N ASN A 131 16.81 4.92 6.65
CA ASN A 131 17.67 3.88 6.07
C ASN A 131 17.86 4.09 4.55
N LEU A 132 16.80 4.46 3.82
CA LEU A 132 16.91 4.80 2.40
C LEU A 132 17.86 5.98 2.17
N GLN A 133 17.79 7.02 2.98
CA GLN A 133 18.66 8.19 2.87
C GLN A 133 20.12 7.81 3.11
N ILE A 134 20.39 6.91 4.02
CA ILE A 134 21.76 6.42 4.29
C ILE A 134 22.27 5.56 3.12
N GLU A 135 21.47 4.63 2.62
CA GLU A 135 21.89 3.68 1.58
C GLU A 135 22.02 4.32 0.19
N TYR A 136 21.11 5.22 -0.16
CA TYR A 136 20.96 5.74 -1.51
C TYR A 136 21.47 7.17 -1.69
N CYS A 137 21.84 7.87 -0.63
CA CYS A 137 22.42 9.21 -0.73
C CYS A 137 23.68 9.23 -1.64
N PHE A 138 24.55 8.24 -1.49
CA PHE A 138 25.74 8.09 -2.32
C PHE A 138 25.43 7.70 -3.78
N TRP A 139 24.41 6.87 -4.00
CA TRP A 139 23.99 6.46 -5.34
C TRP A 139 23.37 7.63 -6.11
N PHE A 140 22.47 8.35 -5.47
CA PHE A 140 21.79 9.50 -6.08
C PHE A 140 22.77 10.62 -6.46
N LEU A 141 23.74 10.92 -5.59
CA LEU A 141 24.78 11.91 -5.89
C LEU A 141 25.70 11.45 -7.02
N ARG A 142 26.04 10.17 -7.07
CA ARG A 142 26.89 9.63 -8.15
C ARG A 142 26.18 9.69 -9.49
N ASP A 143 24.91 9.30 -9.57
CA ASP A 143 24.16 9.31 -10.83
C ASP A 143 23.86 10.74 -11.30
N LEU A 144 23.63 11.68 -10.40
CA LEU A 144 23.50 13.11 -10.73
C LEU A 144 24.78 13.68 -11.34
N ILE A 145 25.96 13.28 -10.85
CA ILE A 145 27.25 13.72 -11.38
C ILE A 145 27.50 13.19 -12.80
N ILE A 146 26.96 12.02 -13.13
CA ILE A 146 27.09 11.44 -14.48
C ILE A 146 26.22 12.20 -15.51
N TYR A 147 25.10 12.83 -15.07
CA TYR A 147 24.19 13.59 -15.93
C TYR A 147 24.49 15.12 -15.97
N LEU A 148 25.45 15.60 -15.20
CA LEU A 148 25.92 16.98 -15.22
C LEU A 148 27.22 17.10 -16.02
#